data_6d273767d9652be0d88898b4ffa74369
#
_entry.id   6d273767d9652be0d88898b4ffa74369
#
_cell.length_a   1.000
_cell.length_b   1.000
_cell.length_c   1.000
_cell.angle_alpha   90.00
_cell.angle_beta   90.00
_cell.angle_gamma   90.00
#
_symmetry.space_group_name_H-M   'P 1'
#
loop_
_entity.id
_entity.type
_entity.pdbx_description
1 polymer ?
#
loop_
_entity_poly.entity_id
_entity_poly.type
_entity_poly.pdbx_seq_one_letter_code
_entity_poly.pdbx_strand_id
1 'polypeptide(L)'
;MKSELKLPDIFKCEVAVLGLGYVGLPLAVGIASCKNCKLTKNIINRKVIGFDISIERINELRKGFDRTKELTDINLKEFGIYFTHNYDDLTNSEVFIVTVPTPIDEMKVPDLEPLKKATITVAEILKKRTKSSKTLIIYESTVYPGATEEVCIPLIEEISGLKLNEHFSCGFSPERINPGDKEHTLNSIIKVTSGS
;
A
#
# COMPACT_ATOMS: atom_id res chain seq x y z
N MET A 1 -21.79 23.97 8.49
CA MET A 1 -21.20 22.68 8.93
C MET A 1 -20.47 22.09 7.74
N LYS A 2 -19.14 21.96 7.80
CA LYS A 2 -18.40 21.19 6.77
C LYS A 2 -18.83 19.73 6.93
N SER A 3 -19.35 19.11 5.87
CA SER A 3 -19.65 17.68 5.92
C SER A 3 -18.35 16.91 6.18
N GLU A 4 -18.35 16.09 7.21
CA GLU A 4 -17.21 15.21 7.51
C GLU A 4 -16.98 14.27 6.34
N LEU A 5 -15.74 14.23 5.83
CA LEU A 5 -15.37 13.33 4.73
C LEU A 5 -15.47 11.88 5.21
N LYS A 6 -16.15 11.05 4.44
CA LYS A 6 -16.30 9.63 4.75
C LYS A 6 -15.07 8.83 4.31
N LEU A 7 -14.76 7.77 5.04
CA LEU A 7 -13.76 6.78 4.62
C LEU A 7 -14.13 6.15 3.27
N PRO A 8 -13.15 5.63 2.53
CA PRO A 8 -13.39 4.90 1.29
C PRO A 8 -14.35 3.71 1.47
N ASP A 9 -15.17 3.44 0.46
CA ASP A 9 -15.97 2.22 0.43
C ASP A 9 -15.06 1.00 0.22
N ILE A 10 -14.83 0.25 1.29
CA ILE A 10 -13.93 -0.91 1.29
C ILE A 10 -14.31 -1.99 0.27
N PHE A 11 -15.52 -1.98 -0.27
CA PHE A 11 -15.96 -2.96 -1.27
C PHE A 11 -15.68 -2.52 -2.71
N LYS A 12 -15.47 -1.23 -2.96
CA LYS A 12 -15.36 -0.64 -4.30
C LYS A 12 -14.17 0.28 -4.51
N CYS A 13 -13.41 0.58 -3.46
CA CYS A 13 -12.30 1.52 -3.53
C CYS A 13 -11.23 1.09 -4.54
N GLU A 14 -10.48 2.07 -5.04
CA GLU A 14 -9.25 1.84 -5.77
C GLU A 14 -8.09 1.81 -4.78
N VAL A 15 -7.32 0.72 -4.81
CA VAL A 15 -6.20 0.46 -3.89
C VAL A 15 -4.89 0.52 -4.66
N ALA A 16 -3.96 1.37 -4.23
CA ALA A 16 -2.59 1.40 -4.71
C ALA A 16 -1.66 0.73 -3.71
N VAL A 17 -0.87 -0.24 -4.16
CA VAL A 17 0.20 -0.87 -3.38
C VAL A 17 1.53 -0.34 -3.89
N LEU A 18 2.30 0.34 -3.03
CA LEU A 18 3.58 0.99 -3.36
C LEU A 18 4.75 0.14 -2.87
N GLY A 19 5.56 -0.31 -3.83
CA GLY A 19 6.64 -1.26 -3.61
C GLY A 19 6.19 -2.70 -3.87
N LEU A 20 6.62 -3.29 -4.98
CA LEU A 20 6.17 -4.62 -5.41
C LEU A 20 7.27 -5.66 -5.18
N GLY A 21 7.84 -5.63 -3.98
CA GLY A 21 8.78 -6.63 -3.49
C GLY A 21 8.07 -7.90 -2.97
N TYR A 22 8.77 -8.61 -2.07
CA TYR A 22 8.29 -9.86 -1.46
C TYR A 22 7.06 -9.68 -0.55
N VAL A 23 6.78 -8.47 -0.09
CA VAL A 23 5.57 -8.14 0.69
C VAL A 23 4.46 -7.61 -0.23
N GLY A 24 4.78 -6.57 -1.01
CA GLY A 24 3.76 -5.80 -1.72
C GLY A 24 3.12 -6.56 -2.88
N LEU A 25 3.87 -7.38 -3.61
CA LEU A 25 3.28 -8.15 -4.70
C LEU A 25 2.28 -9.22 -4.20
N PRO A 26 2.63 -10.08 -3.22
CA PRO A 26 1.64 -11.00 -2.62
C PRO A 26 0.42 -10.29 -2.04
N LEU A 27 0.62 -9.13 -1.40
CA LEU A 27 -0.47 -8.34 -0.85
C LEU A 27 -1.40 -7.81 -1.95
N ALA A 28 -0.85 -7.25 -3.03
CA ALA A 28 -1.63 -6.78 -4.18
C ALA A 28 -2.47 -7.91 -4.80
N VAL A 29 -1.88 -9.10 -4.96
CA VAL A 29 -2.57 -10.29 -5.45
C VAL A 29 -3.66 -10.74 -4.47
N GLY A 30 -3.37 -10.77 -3.17
CA GLY A 30 -4.35 -11.12 -2.13
C GLY A 30 -5.56 -10.18 -2.13
N ILE A 31 -5.34 -8.87 -2.28
CA ILE A 31 -6.42 -7.88 -2.38
C ILE A 31 -7.22 -8.06 -3.67
N ALA A 32 -6.55 -8.26 -4.80
CA ALA A 32 -7.21 -8.42 -6.10
C ALA A 32 -8.00 -9.72 -6.23
N SER A 33 -7.54 -10.79 -5.60
CA SER A 33 -8.20 -12.10 -5.60
C SER A 33 -9.42 -12.16 -4.66
N CYS A 34 -9.50 -11.27 -3.67
CA CYS A 34 -10.59 -11.26 -2.70
C CYS A 34 -11.87 -10.69 -3.33
N LYS A 35 -12.78 -11.56 -3.76
CA LYS A 35 -14.05 -11.16 -4.44
C LYS A 35 -15.26 -11.13 -3.52
N ASN A 36 -15.17 -11.69 -2.32
CA ASN A 36 -16.27 -11.73 -1.36
C ASN A 36 -15.77 -11.48 0.05
N CYS A 37 -16.47 -10.64 0.80
CA CYS A 37 -16.18 -10.42 2.21
C CYS A 37 -16.59 -11.67 3.03
N LYS A 38 -15.66 -12.24 3.78
CA LYS A 38 -15.93 -13.42 4.61
C LYS A 38 -16.98 -13.17 5.69
N LEU A 39 -17.00 -11.95 6.25
CA LEU A 39 -17.90 -11.56 7.34
C LEU A 39 -19.29 -11.18 6.84
N THR A 40 -19.38 -10.23 5.90
CA THR A 40 -20.65 -9.65 5.45
C THR A 40 -21.25 -10.32 4.22
N LYS A 41 -20.49 -11.22 3.57
CA LYS A 41 -20.83 -11.85 2.29
C LYS A 41 -20.99 -10.89 1.11
N ASN A 42 -20.71 -9.61 1.30
CA ASN A 42 -20.77 -8.60 0.23
C ASN A 42 -19.74 -8.89 -0.85
N ILE A 43 -20.12 -8.59 -2.09
CA ILE A 43 -19.21 -8.66 -3.24
C ILE A 43 -18.19 -7.54 -3.13
N ILE A 44 -16.94 -7.86 -3.38
CA ILE A 44 -15.82 -6.94 -3.43
C ILE A 44 -15.44 -6.73 -4.88
N ASN A 45 -15.47 -5.48 -5.31
CA ASN A 45 -15.09 -5.06 -6.67
C ASN A 45 -14.06 -3.91 -6.60
N ARG A 46 -12.93 -4.19 -5.98
CA ARG A 46 -11.81 -3.24 -5.87
C ARG A 46 -11.00 -3.23 -7.16
N LYS A 47 -10.53 -2.05 -7.52
CA LYS A 47 -9.45 -1.91 -8.49
C LYS A 47 -8.13 -1.92 -7.73
N VAL A 48 -7.15 -2.66 -8.22
CA VAL A 48 -5.83 -2.74 -7.59
C VAL A 48 -4.78 -2.25 -8.58
N ILE A 49 -3.99 -1.28 -8.11
CA ILE A 49 -2.83 -0.75 -8.82
C ILE A 49 -1.58 -1.17 -8.05
N GLY A 50 -0.67 -1.83 -8.75
CA GLY A 50 0.66 -2.13 -8.24
C GLY A 50 1.66 -1.11 -8.77
N PHE A 51 2.25 -0.33 -7.88
CA PHE A 51 3.23 0.69 -8.22
C PHE A 51 4.62 0.31 -7.73
N ASP A 52 5.62 0.47 -8.60
CA ASP A 52 7.03 0.36 -8.23
C ASP A 52 7.85 1.38 -9.02
N ILE A 53 8.86 1.95 -8.37
CA ILE A 53 9.78 2.90 -9.01
C ILE A 53 10.68 2.23 -10.06
N SER A 54 10.88 0.91 -9.96
CA SER A 54 11.68 0.14 -10.91
C SER A 54 10.87 -0.18 -12.16
N ILE A 55 11.23 0.47 -13.27
CA ILE A 55 10.66 0.19 -14.60
C ILE A 55 10.87 -1.27 -14.98
N GLU A 56 12.03 -1.84 -14.64
CA GLU A 56 12.34 -3.26 -14.91
C GLU A 56 11.37 -4.17 -14.17
N ARG A 57 11.12 -3.89 -12.87
CA ARG A 57 10.17 -4.66 -12.07
C ARG A 57 8.76 -4.63 -12.68
N ILE A 58 8.31 -3.46 -13.08
CA ILE A 58 7.00 -3.30 -13.72
C ILE A 58 6.92 -4.08 -15.05
N ASN A 59 7.97 -4.01 -15.86
CA ASN A 59 8.01 -4.74 -17.12
C ASN A 59 8.00 -6.27 -16.95
N GLU A 60 8.65 -6.78 -15.91
CA GLU A 60 8.59 -8.20 -15.55
C GLU A 60 7.19 -8.62 -15.13
N LEU A 61 6.59 -7.88 -14.21
CA LEU A 61 5.25 -8.18 -13.70
C LEU A 61 4.17 -8.11 -14.80
N ARG A 62 4.28 -7.17 -15.73
CA ARG A 62 3.40 -7.08 -16.91
C ARG A 62 3.54 -8.31 -17.83
N LYS A 63 4.72 -8.93 -17.87
CA LYS A 63 4.95 -10.19 -18.60
C LYS A 63 4.48 -11.43 -17.82
N GLY A 64 4.12 -11.26 -16.55
CA GLY A 64 3.74 -12.35 -15.65
C GLY A 64 4.92 -13.00 -14.94
N PHE A 65 6.08 -12.35 -14.92
CA PHE A 65 7.28 -12.88 -14.27
C PHE A 65 7.51 -12.23 -12.91
N ASP A 66 7.64 -13.05 -11.87
CA ASP A 66 7.99 -12.62 -10.51
C ASP A 66 9.40 -13.07 -10.13
N ARG A 67 10.38 -12.12 -10.14
CA ARG A 67 11.77 -12.39 -9.74
C ARG A 67 11.92 -12.76 -8.26
N THR A 68 10.99 -12.35 -7.41
CA THR A 68 11.04 -12.66 -5.97
C THR A 68 10.66 -14.09 -5.66
N LYS A 69 9.95 -14.77 -6.59
CA LYS A 69 9.46 -16.14 -6.46
C LYS A 69 8.54 -16.38 -5.25
N GLU A 70 7.94 -15.31 -4.72
CA GLU A 70 6.96 -15.40 -3.64
C GLU A 70 5.62 -15.95 -4.14
N LEU A 71 5.34 -15.73 -5.42
CA LEU A 71 4.15 -16.22 -6.11
C LEU A 71 4.57 -17.25 -7.16
N THR A 72 4.72 -18.50 -6.74
CA THR A 72 5.00 -19.62 -7.63
C THR A 72 3.71 -20.10 -8.27
N ASP A 73 3.78 -20.47 -9.57
CA ASP A 73 2.68 -21.07 -10.33
C ASP A 73 1.40 -20.23 -10.46
N ILE A 74 1.49 -18.90 -10.24
CA ILE A 74 0.36 -17.99 -10.35
C ILE A 74 0.48 -17.16 -11.64
N ASN A 75 -0.59 -17.16 -12.42
CA ASN A 75 -0.70 -16.28 -13.57
C ASN A 75 -1.12 -14.87 -13.12
N LEU A 76 -0.18 -13.95 -12.97
CA LEU A 76 -0.43 -12.58 -12.50
C LEU A 76 -1.48 -11.84 -13.34
N LYS A 77 -1.65 -12.19 -14.62
CA LYS A 77 -2.61 -11.54 -15.53
C LYS A 77 -4.07 -11.82 -15.16
N GLU A 78 -4.35 -12.92 -14.45
CA GLU A 78 -5.71 -13.29 -14.05
C GLU A 78 -6.30 -12.40 -12.96
N PHE A 79 -5.46 -11.70 -12.20
CA PHE A 79 -5.91 -10.87 -11.08
C PHE A 79 -6.36 -9.47 -11.50
N GLY A 80 -6.08 -9.05 -12.74
CA GLY A 80 -6.48 -7.74 -13.24
C GLY A 80 -5.81 -6.57 -12.52
N ILE A 81 -4.60 -6.80 -11.97
CA ILE A 81 -3.78 -5.75 -11.34
C ILE A 81 -3.18 -4.88 -12.43
N TYR A 82 -3.33 -3.56 -12.29
CA TYR A 82 -2.68 -2.61 -13.16
C TYR A 82 -1.28 -2.26 -12.61
N PHE A 83 -0.24 -2.74 -13.27
CA PHE A 83 1.14 -2.48 -12.86
C PHE A 83 1.68 -1.21 -13.53
N THR A 84 2.20 -0.27 -12.75
CA THR A 84 2.73 1.00 -13.26
C THR A 84 3.92 1.50 -12.45
N HIS A 85 4.77 2.29 -13.11
CA HIS A 85 5.82 3.11 -12.50
C HIS A 85 5.51 4.61 -12.58
N ASN A 86 4.37 4.96 -13.19
CA ASN A 86 3.92 6.34 -13.28
C ASN A 86 3.00 6.66 -12.10
N TYR A 87 3.42 7.59 -11.23
CA TYR A 87 2.64 8.01 -10.06
C TYR A 87 1.34 8.75 -10.42
N ASP A 88 1.23 9.34 -11.63
CA ASP A 88 0.00 9.98 -12.07
C ASP A 88 -1.16 8.98 -12.21
N ASP A 89 -0.86 7.71 -12.47
CA ASP A 89 -1.86 6.63 -12.53
C ASP A 89 -2.52 6.36 -11.18
N LEU A 90 -1.92 6.83 -10.06
CA LEU A 90 -2.42 6.63 -8.70
C LEU A 90 -3.40 7.71 -8.23
N THR A 91 -3.65 8.74 -9.05
CA THR A 91 -4.44 9.93 -8.65
C THR A 91 -5.87 9.57 -8.21
N ASN A 92 -6.40 8.46 -8.70
CA ASN A 92 -7.73 7.99 -8.36
C ASN A 92 -7.78 7.05 -7.16
N SER A 93 -6.64 6.62 -6.65
CA SER A 93 -6.59 5.68 -5.54
C SER A 93 -7.10 6.30 -4.23
N GLU A 94 -7.90 5.55 -3.50
CA GLU A 94 -8.52 5.97 -2.24
C GLU A 94 -7.82 5.35 -1.05
N VAL A 95 -7.15 4.22 -1.28
CA VAL A 95 -6.33 3.51 -0.29
C VAL A 95 -4.93 3.36 -0.84
N PHE A 96 -3.94 3.78 -0.08
CA PHE A 96 -2.52 3.59 -0.37
C PHE A 96 -1.92 2.64 0.65
N ILE A 97 -1.26 1.59 0.20
CA ILE A 97 -0.55 0.65 1.06
C ILE A 97 0.93 0.72 0.71
N VAL A 98 1.73 1.17 1.66
CA VAL A 98 3.17 1.38 1.49
C VAL A 98 3.92 0.17 2.02
N THR A 99 4.59 -0.55 1.12
CA THR A 99 5.31 -1.80 1.39
C THR A 99 6.78 -1.71 0.93
N VAL A 100 7.33 -0.51 0.97
CA VAL A 100 8.72 -0.27 0.58
C VAL A 100 9.69 -0.83 1.63
N PRO A 101 10.91 -1.24 1.22
CA PRO A 101 11.90 -1.75 2.15
C PRO A 101 12.38 -0.66 3.12
N THR A 102 12.79 -1.09 4.32
CA THR A 102 13.47 -0.28 5.32
C THR A 102 14.81 -0.94 5.63
N PRO A 103 15.82 -0.79 4.77
CA PRO A 103 17.12 -1.39 5.00
C PRO A 103 17.78 -0.81 6.26
N ILE A 104 18.72 -1.53 6.81
CA ILE A 104 19.56 -1.07 7.92
C ILE A 104 20.97 -0.80 7.41
N ASP A 105 21.62 0.20 7.95
CA ASP A 105 23.03 0.49 7.69
C ASP A 105 23.98 -0.44 8.49
N GLU A 106 25.28 -0.24 8.34
CA GLU A 106 26.30 -1.02 9.04
C GLU A 106 26.22 -0.90 10.57
N MET A 107 25.67 0.21 11.08
CA MET A 107 25.44 0.45 12.51
C MET A 107 24.06 -0.05 12.98
N LYS A 108 23.33 -0.77 12.11
CA LYS A 108 21.97 -1.25 12.37
C LYS A 108 20.93 -0.14 12.58
N VAL A 109 21.19 1.05 12.04
CA VAL A 109 20.24 2.16 12.04
C VAL A 109 19.31 1.99 10.82
N PRO A 110 17.97 2.05 10.99
CA PRO A 110 17.05 1.95 9.87
C PRO A 110 17.20 3.11 8.89
N ASP A 111 17.36 2.80 7.60
CA ASP A 111 17.28 3.78 6.54
C ASP A 111 15.83 4.02 6.17
N LEU A 112 15.30 5.18 6.52
CA LEU A 112 13.93 5.58 6.23
C LEU A 112 13.76 6.29 4.88
N GLU A 113 14.82 6.47 4.09
CA GLU A 113 14.74 7.19 2.81
C GLU A 113 13.74 6.57 1.82
N PRO A 114 13.65 5.23 1.65
CA PRO A 114 12.61 4.65 0.81
C PRO A 114 11.19 4.97 1.31
N LEU A 115 10.98 4.93 2.63
CA LEU A 115 9.71 5.23 3.27
C LEU A 115 9.32 6.70 3.07
N LYS A 116 10.25 7.63 3.31
CA LYS A 116 10.05 9.08 3.08
C LYS A 116 9.70 9.36 1.63
N LYS A 117 10.43 8.78 0.67
CA LYS A 117 10.16 8.95 -0.77
C LYS A 117 8.77 8.45 -1.16
N ALA A 118 8.37 7.29 -0.68
CA ALA A 118 7.01 6.77 -0.91
C ALA A 118 5.95 7.68 -0.29
N THR A 119 6.18 8.17 0.93
CA THR A 119 5.29 9.11 1.62
C THR A 119 5.17 10.44 0.88
N ILE A 120 6.28 11.00 0.38
CA ILE A 120 6.30 12.21 -0.46
C ILE A 120 5.48 11.98 -1.74
N THR A 121 5.65 10.84 -2.40
CA THR A 121 4.87 10.48 -3.59
C THR A 121 3.36 10.49 -3.28
N VAL A 122 2.94 9.86 -2.18
CA VAL A 122 1.54 9.88 -1.75
C VAL A 122 1.07 11.31 -1.47
N ALA A 123 1.84 12.09 -0.74
CA ALA A 123 1.50 13.47 -0.39
C ALA A 123 1.32 14.37 -1.64
N GLU A 124 2.17 14.25 -2.64
CA GLU A 124 2.06 14.97 -3.92
C GLU A 124 0.81 14.56 -4.71
N ILE A 125 0.45 13.28 -4.67
CA ILE A 125 -0.81 12.80 -5.26
C ILE A 125 -2.00 13.42 -4.53
N LEU A 126 -2.00 13.41 -3.21
CA LEU A 126 -3.07 13.98 -2.39
C LEU A 126 -3.24 15.48 -2.62
N LYS A 127 -2.14 16.23 -2.78
CA LYS A 127 -2.15 17.67 -3.09
C LYS A 127 -2.90 17.99 -4.40
N LYS A 128 -2.79 17.11 -5.39
CA LYS A 128 -3.45 17.27 -6.71
C LYS A 128 -4.91 16.79 -6.71
N ARG A 129 -5.32 16.14 -5.65
CA ARG A 129 -6.58 15.40 -5.61
C ARG A 129 -7.77 16.27 -5.24
N THR A 130 -8.89 16.12 -5.97
CA THR A 130 -10.14 16.87 -5.75
C THR A 130 -11.27 16.00 -5.20
N LYS A 131 -10.98 14.83 -4.64
CA LYS A 131 -12.02 13.87 -4.21
C LYS A 131 -12.72 14.27 -2.91
N SER A 132 -13.97 13.83 -2.78
CA SER A 132 -14.88 14.12 -1.66
C SER A 132 -14.80 13.08 -0.52
N SER A 133 -13.94 12.06 -0.61
CA SER A 133 -13.71 11.05 0.44
C SER A 133 -12.34 11.22 1.09
N LYS A 134 -12.23 10.82 2.35
CA LYS A 134 -10.92 10.65 3.01
C LYS A 134 -10.05 9.68 2.23
N THR A 135 -8.74 9.83 2.35
CA THR A 135 -7.79 8.83 1.88
C THR A 135 -7.33 7.98 3.05
N LEU A 136 -7.22 6.69 2.86
CA LEU A 136 -6.60 5.80 3.84
C LEU A 136 -5.18 5.46 3.39
N ILE A 137 -4.19 5.69 4.25
CA ILE A 137 -2.79 5.38 4.00
C ILE A 137 -2.35 4.36 5.03
N ILE A 138 -1.88 3.20 4.59
CA ILE A 138 -1.47 2.09 5.45
C ILE A 138 0.01 1.84 5.22
N TYR A 139 0.80 1.88 6.30
CA TYR A 139 2.22 1.54 6.27
C TYR A 139 2.41 0.09 6.72
N GLU A 140 2.97 -0.72 5.83
CA GLU A 140 3.31 -2.13 6.10
C GLU A 140 4.83 -2.35 6.19
N SER A 141 5.62 -1.30 5.97
CA SER A 141 7.06 -1.35 6.14
C SER A 141 7.46 -1.56 7.59
N THR A 142 8.50 -2.35 7.84
CA THR A 142 9.03 -2.58 9.19
C THR A 142 9.75 -1.34 9.68
N VAL A 143 9.19 -0.67 10.69
CA VAL A 143 9.73 0.56 11.27
C VAL A 143 9.65 0.52 12.80
N TYR A 144 10.35 1.44 13.47
CA TYR A 144 10.26 1.61 14.91
C TYR A 144 8.89 2.21 15.30
N PRO A 145 8.40 1.94 16.54
CA PRO A 145 7.17 2.54 17.04
C PRO A 145 7.26 4.08 17.03
N GLY A 146 6.23 4.73 16.47
CA GLY A 146 6.18 6.20 16.33
C GLY A 146 6.63 6.71 14.96
N ALA A 147 7.29 5.92 14.11
CA ALA A 147 7.78 6.38 12.81
C ALA A 147 6.66 6.92 11.90
N THR A 148 5.47 6.33 11.96
CA THR A 148 4.32 6.81 11.20
C THR A 148 3.91 8.21 11.64
N GLU A 149 3.82 8.44 12.95
CA GLU A 149 3.38 9.69 13.57
C GLU A 149 4.46 10.78 13.50
N GLU A 150 5.72 10.40 13.67
CA GLU A 150 6.84 11.35 13.76
C GLU A 150 7.41 11.75 12.40
N VAL A 151 7.33 10.85 11.40
CA VAL A 151 7.94 11.05 10.09
C VAL A 151 6.91 11.13 8.98
N CYS A 152 6.03 10.12 8.85
CA CYS A 152 5.17 10.02 7.67
C CYS A 152 4.03 11.04 7.69
N ILE A 153 3.30 11.16 8.80
CA ILE A 153 2.16 12.07 8.91
C ILE A 153 2.59 13.54 8.74
N PRO A 154 3.66 14.04 9.41
CA PRO A 154 4.12 15.42 9.20
C PRO A 154 4.50 15.71 7.74
N LEU A 155 5.17 14.78 7.05
CA LEU A 155 5.51 14.93 5.63
C LEU A 155 4.27 15.05 4.75
N ILE A 156 3.23 14.23 5.03
CA ILE A 156 1.97 14.32 4.27
C ILE A 156 1.31 15.69 4.50
N GLU A 157 1.21 16.12 5.74
CA GLU A 157 0.58 17.40 6.07
C GLU A 157 1.33 18.59 5.48
N GLU A 158 2.66 18.59 5.57
CA GLU A 158 3.52 19.66 5.03
C GLU A 158 3.38 19.81 3.50
N ILE A 159 3.47 18.67 2.78
CA ILE A 159 3.50 18.70 1.32
C ILE A 159 2.11 18.91 0.72
N SER A 160 1.10 18.19 1.25
CA SER A 160 -0.25 18.21 0.70
C SER A 160 -1.08 19.40 1.19
N GLY A 161 -0.76 19.97 2.35
CA GLY A 161 -1.58 20.95 3.05
C GLY A 161 -2.85 20.38 3.69
N LEU A 162 -3.01 19.05 3.65
CA LEU A 162 -4.14 18.33 4.23
C LEU A 162 -3.90 18.00 5.71
N LYS A 163 -4.94 17.61 6.43
CA LYS A 163 -4.87 17.31 7.87
C LYS A 163 -5.29 15.89 8.17
N LEU A 164 -4.53 15.25 9.05
CA LEU A 164 -4.87 13.94 9.61
C LEU A 164 -6.27 13.98 10.22
N ASN A 165 -7.00 12.90 10.06
CA ASN A 165 -8.37 12.69 10.52
C ASN A 165 -9.45 13.60 9.91
N GLU A 166 -9.07 14.69 9.26
CA GLU A 166 -9.99 15.52 8.47
C GLU A 166 -10.05 15.04 7.02
N HIS A 167 -8.90 14.92 6.36
CA HIS A 167 -8.78 14.66 4.92
C HIS A 167 -8.22 13.26 4.62
N PHE A 168 -7.37 12.74 5.49
CA PHE A 168 -6.81 11.40 5.39
C PHE A 168 -6.73 10.75 6.78
N SER A 169 -6.64 9.43 6.79
CA SER A 169 -6.34 8.62 7.96
C SER A 169 -5.11 7.77 7.69
N CYS A 170 -4.32 7.52 8.73
CA CYS A 170 -3.15 6.64 8.65
C CYS A 170 -3.37 5.39 9.47
N GLY A 171 -2.88 4.26 8.95
CA GLY A 171 -2.80 3.00 9.66
C GLY A 171 -1.40 2.42 9.57
N PHE A 172 -1.06 1.58 10.52
CA PHE A 172 0.16 0.80 10.56
C PHE A 172 -0.18 -0.69 10.74
N SER A 173 0.43 -1.53 9.92
CA SER A 173 0.26 -2.98 9.96
C SER A 173 1.60 -3.64 9.65
N PRO A 174 2.44 -3.91 10.67
CA PRO A 174 3.79 -4.42 10.44
C PRO A 174 3.76 -5.75 9.72
N GLU A 175 4.69 -5.91 8.78
CA GLU A 175 4.86 -7.20 8.10
C GLU A 175 5.40 -8.25 9.07
N ARG A 176 4.82 -9.45 8.99
CA ARG A 176 5.14 -10.58 9.86
C ARG A 176 5.48 -11.86 9.09
N ILE A 177 5.56 -11.77 7.77
CA ILE A 177 5.93 -12.88 6.89
C ILE A 177 7.43 -12.82 6.64
N ASN A 178 8.11 -13.94 6.86
CA ASN A 178 9.51 -14.06 6.48
C ASN A 178 9.60 -14.41 4.98
N PRO A 179 10.54 -13.80 4.23
CA PRO A 179 10.76 -14.16 2.84
C PRO A 179 10.96 -15.67 2.65
N GLY A 180 10.21 -16.27 1.72
CA GLY A 180 10.29 -17.71 1.43
C GLY A 180 9.57 -18.62 2.43
N ASP A 181 8.87 -18.09 3.43
CA ASP A 181 8.06 -18.88 4.35
C ASP A 181 6.77 -19.36 3.65
N LYS A 182 6.65 -20.66 3.47
CA LYS A 182 5.48 -21.28 2.82
C LYS A 182 4.37 -21.67 3.79
N GLU A 183 4.64 -21.67 5.08
CA GLU A 183 3.66 -22.05 6.11
C GLU A 183 2.86 -20.83 6.60
N HIS A 184 3.56 -19.71 6.85
CA HIS A 184 2.95 -18.47 7.31
C HIS A 184 2.67 -17.54 6.13
N THR A 185 1.61 -17.82 5.41
CA THR A 185 1.19 -17.03 4.24
C THR A 185 0.31 -15.86 4.66
N LEU A 186 0.11 -14.89 3.75
CA LEU A 186 -0.77 -13.74 3.95
C LEU A 186 -2.18 -14.13 4.44
N ASN A 187 -2.66 -15.32 4.06
CA ASN A 187 -3.99 -15.79 4.41
C ASN A 187 -4.07 -16.48 5.79
N SER A 188 -2.95 -16.93 6.34
CA SER A 188 -2.88 -17.68 7.60
C SER A 188 -2.36 -16.85 8.77
N ILE A 189 -1.65 -15.77 8.50
CA ILE A 189 -1.03 -14.95 9.54
C ILE A 189 -2.05 -14.01 10.22
N ILE A 190 -1.95 -13.88 11.53
CA ILE A 190 -2.72 -12.88 12.28
C ILE A 190 -2.01 -11.55 12.16
N LYS A 191 -2.60 -10.59 11.46
CA LYS A 191 -2.05 -9.24 11.34
C LYS A 191 -2.45 -8.37 12.54
N VAL A 192 -1.47 -7.61 13.03
CA VAL A 192 -1.72 -6.54 14.01
C VAL A 192 -1.94 -5.26 13.20
N THR A 193 -2.99 -4.54 13.51
CA THR A 193 -3.30 -3.27 12.86
C THR A 193 -3.56 -2.20 13.90
N SER A 194 -3.06 -1.00 13.65
CA SER A 194 -3.38 0.21 14.41
C SER A 194 -3.71 1.34 13.45
N GLY A 195 -4.39 2.36 13.91
CA GLY A 195 -4.73 3.49 13.05
C GLY A 195 -5.53 4.57 13.75
N SER A 196 -5.67 5.72 13.06
CA SER A 196 -6.39 6.90 13.49
C SER A 196 -7.82 6.91 12.95
#